data_f63e8bd7813e771cecf8fe981f7b17a9
#
_entry.id   f63e8bd7813e771cecf8fe981f7b17a9
#
_cell.length_a   1.000
_cell.length_b   1.000
_cell.length_c   1.000
_cell.angle_alpha   90.00
_cell.angle_beta   90.00
_cell.angle_gamma   90.00
#
_symmetry.space_group_name_H-M   'P 1'
#
loop_
_entity.id
_entity.type
_entity.pdbx_description
1 polymer ?
#
loop_
_entity_poly.entity_id
_entity_poly.type
_entity_poly.pdbx_seq_one_letter_code
_entity_poly.pdbx_strand_id
1 'polypeptide(L)'
;NLVDIDIDELVHEYEEVDIKGYEVNTVLEFDPKEVNESKKLSKAFEVLTEKYELEGLTVRCFDLLGKIHTTGCLGLSLLNRNRIIGACEGDVPSMLSMYILNKVSGHPGFMANPSRINTEQNEIIFAHCTLPIDMAESYDVMTHFESGIGVALRGKMRETDITIFKLNPNLKDYYVAEGKITENLEECNLCRTQIVIKLDDVKYFLTSPHGNHHIIVYGKHKEKITQYMSNL
;
A
#
# COMPACT_ATOMS: atom_id res chain seq x y z
N ASN A 1 14.04 -13.05 -7.67
CA ASN A 1 15.29 -12.28 -7.54
C ASN A 1 14.97 -10.89 -7.01
N LEU A 2 15.86 -10.31 -6.19
CA LEU A 2 15.81 -8.91 -5.81
C LEU A 2 16.78 -8.13 -6.71
N VAL A 3 16.33 -6.96 -7.15
CA VAL A 3 17.14 -5.99 -7.90
C VAL A 3 17.22 -4.76 -7.02
N ASP A 4 18.45 -4.31 -6.72
CA ASP A 4 18.69 -3.05 -6.00
C ASP A 4 18.86 -1.94 -7.04
N ILE A 5 17.97 -0.95 -7.00
CA ILE A 5 17.98 0.19 -7.91
C ILE A 5 18.35 1.42 -7.10
N ASP A 6 19.40 2.13 -7.52
CA ASP A 6 19.81 3.35 -6.86
C ASP A 6 18.67 4.39 -6.90
N ILE A 7 18.45 5.07 -5.78
CA ILE A 7 17.44 6.12 -5.72
C ILE A 7 17.73 7.28 -6.67
N ASP A 8 18.99 7.52 -7.02
CA ASP A 8 19.39 8.54 -7.99
C ASP A 8 18.97 8.16 -9.41
N GLU A 9 18.85 6.87 -9.72
CA GLU A 9 18.28 6.40 -10.99
C GLU A 9 16.78 6.72 -11.06
N LEU A 10 16.04 6.48 -9.97
CA LEU A 10 14.62 6.87 -9.90
C LEU A 10 14.44 8.39 -10.05
N VAL A 11 15.30 9.19 -9.41
CA VAL A 11 15.29 10.65 -9.53
C VAL A 11 15.57 11.08 -10.97
N HIS A 12 16.55 10.46 -11.61
CA HIS A 12 16.86 10.73 -13.03
C HIS A 12 15.67 10.41 -13.94
N GLU A 13 15.05 9.25 -13.81
CA GLU A 13 13.87 8.88 -14.61
C GLU A 13 12.72 9.88 -14.35
N TYR A 14 12.49 10.28 -13.09
CA TYR A 14 11.48 11.29 -12.74
C TYR A 14 11.74 12.65 -13.41
N GLU A 15 13.00 13.08 -13.54
CA GLU A 15 13.37 14.35 -14.20
C GLU A 15 13.19 14.28 -15.72
N GLU A 16 13.47 13.14 -16.34
CA GLU A 16 13.46 12.95 -17.78
C GLU A 16 12.10 12.55 -18.37
N VAL A 17 11.18 11.94 -17.58
CA VAL A 17 9.90 11.47 -18.13
C VAL A 17 9.02 12.59 -18.64
N ASP A 18 8.51 12.41 -19.86
CA ASP A 18 7.43 13.26 -20.43
C ASP A 18 6.07 12.66 -20.07
N ILE A 19 5.23 13.47 -19.44
CA ILE A 19 3.84 13.11 -19.09
C ILE A 19 2.81 13.62 -20.08
N LYS A 20 3.23 14.17 -21.22
CA LYS A 20 2.31 14.60 -22.26
C LYS A 20 1.51 13.43 -22.79
N GLY A 21 0.18 13.47 -22.58
CA GLY A 21 -0.70 12.36 -22.95
C GLY A 21 -0.65 11.17 -21.98
N TYR A 22 0.05 11.28 -20.85
CA TYR A 22 0.01 10.26 -19.80
C TYR A 22 -1.29 10.36 -19.00
N GLU A 23 -2.17 9.40 -19.26
CA GLU A 23 -3.49 9.33 -18.62
C GLU A 23 -3.49 8.27 -17.51
N VAL A 24 -3.87 8.67 -16.31
CA VAL A 24 -3.96 7.76 -15.16
C VAL A 24 -5.35 7.12 -15.01
N ASN A 25 -6.28 7.39 -15.93
CA ASN A 25 -7.67 6.88 -15.94
C ASN A 25 -8.36 7.00 -14.56
N THR A 26 -8.15 8.15 -13.93
CA THR A 26 -8.67 8.43 -12.58
C THR A 26 -8.87 9.92 -12.43
N VAL A 27 -9.89 10.33 -11.69
CA VAL A 27 -10.18 11.74 -11.45
C VAL A 27 -9.30 12.22 -10.29
N LEU A 28 -8.45 13.21 -10.55
CA LEU A 28 -7.55 13.80 -9.56
C LEU A 28 -7.88 15.32 -9.43
N GLU A 29 -8.99 15.60 -8.76
CA GLU A 29 -9.39 16.99 -8.47
C GLU A 29 -8.55 17.55 -7.31
N PHE A 30 -7.39 18.11 -7.66
CA PHE A 30 -6.45 18.68 -6.71
C PHE A 30 -5.56 19.74 -7.39
N ASP A 31 -4.60 20.31 -6.67
CA ASP A 31 -3.65 21.27 -7.22
C ASP A 31 -2.95 20.67 -8.46
N PRO A 32 -3.04 21.31 -9.65
CA PRO A 32 -2.48 20.76 -10.88
C PRO A 32 -0.97 20.52 -10.83
N LYS A 33 -0.23 21.34 -10.06
CA LYS A 33 1.21 21.17 -9.89
C LYS A 33 1.52 19.88 -9.13
N GLU A 34 0.88 19.67 -7.98
CA GLU A 34 1.07 18.46 -7.16
C GLU A 34 0.65 17.20 -7.93
N VAL A 35 -0.44 17.28 -8.69
CA VAL A 35 -0.90 16.18 -9.56
C VAL A 35 0.13 15.87 -10.65
N ASN A 36 0.68 16.88 -11.33
CA ASN A 36 1.66 16.66 -12.38
C ASN A 36 2.96 16.07 -11.85
N GLU A 37 3.49 16.56 -10.72
CA GLU A 37 4.69 15.99 -10.10
C GLU A 37 4.45 14.53 -9.66
N SER A 38 3.29 14.23 -9.09
CA SER A 38 2.93 12.86 -8.71
C SER A 38 2.73 11.94 -9.93
N LYS A 39 2.22 12.47 -11.07
CA LYS A 39 2.14 11.74 -12.35
C LYS A 39 3.53 11.46 -12.93
N LYS A 40 4.47 12.41 -12.86
CA LYS A 40 5.87 12.18 -13.28
C LYS A 40 6.49 11.02 -12.51
N LEU A 41 6.35 11.02 -11.19
CA LEU A 41 6.88 9.94 -10.36
C LEU A 41 6.18 8.60 -10.64
N SER A 42 4.86 8.62 -10.86
CA SER A 42 4.12 7.42 -11.26
C SER A 42 4.65 6.84 -12.57
N LYS A 43 4.93 7.70 -13.55
CA LYS A 43 5.50 7.29 -14.83
C LYS A 43 6.94 6.77 -14.69
N ALA A 44 7.76 7.39 -13.85
CA ALA A 44 9.10 6.90 -13.55
C ALA A 44 9.08 5.48 -12.94
N PHE A 45 8.13 5.19 -12.03
CA PHE A 45 7.94 3.83 -11.52
C PHE A 45 7.59 2.83 -12.63
N GLU A 46 6.71 3.19 -13.57
CA GLU A 46 6.39 2.33 -14.72
C GLU A 46 7.62 2.07 -15.59
N VAL A 47 8.40 3.11 -15.90
CA VAL A 47 9.64 2.98 -16.68
C VAL A 47 10.62 2.01 -16.02
N LEU A 48 10.85 2.14 -14.71
CA LEU A 48 11.74 1.24 -13.98
C LEU A 48 11.19 -0.18 -13.90
N THR A 49 9.87 -0.35 -13.72
CA THR A 49 9.26 -1.69 -13.71
C THR A 49 9.39 -2.39 -15.05
N GLU A 50 9.22 -1.67 -16.16
CA GLU A 50 9.45 -2.19 -17.52
C GLU A 50 10.94 -2.48 -17.77
N LYS A 51 11.81 -1.55 -17.45
CA LYS A 51 13.28 -1.65 -17.68
C LYS A 51 13.90 -2.87 -17.00
N TYR A 52 13.47 -3.17 -15.78
CA TYR A 52 14.00 -4.26 -14.98
C TYR A 52 13.08 -5.50 -14.94
N GLU A 53 12.02 -5.52 -15.73
CA GLU A 53 11.02 -6.61 -15.79
C GLU A 53 10.50 -6.99 -14.38
N LEU A 54 10.12 -5.99 -13.56
CA LEU A 54 9.74 -6.19 -12.17
C LEU A 54 8.28 -6.65 -12.03
N GLU A 55 8.04 -7.62 -11.17
CA GLU A 55 6.70 -7.99 -10.70
C GLU A 55 6.22 -7.07 -9.56
N GLY A 56 7.10 -6.26 -9.00
CA GLY A 56 6.82 -5.29 -7.96
C GLY A 56 8.05 -4.50 -7.56
N LEU A 57 7.82 -3.36 -6.92
CA LEU A 57 8.86 -2.52 -6.35
C LEU A 57 8.47 -2.03 -4.95
N THR A 58 9.47 -1.69 -4.16
CA THR A 58 9.29 -0.91 -2.94
C THR A 58 10.25 0.27 -2.97
N VAL A 59 9.79 1.43 -2.55
CA VAL A 59 10.58 2.67 -2.56
C VAL A 59 10.79 3.19 -1.14
N ARG A 60 11.99 3.68 -0.85
CA ARG A 60 12.32 4.37 0.40
C ARG A 60 11.78 5.80 0.35
N CYS A 61 10.49 5.94 0.59
CA CYS A 61 9.72 7.17 0.35
C CYS A 61 10.29 8.38 1.09
N PHE A 62 10.79 8.21 2.32
CA PHE A 62 11.35 9.31 3.09
C PHE A 62 12.71 9.80 2.55
N ASP A 63 13.53 8.91 2.00
CA ASP A 63 14.78 9.30 1.33
C ASP A 63 14.48 10.09 0.04
N LEU A 64 13.40 9.70 -0.66
CA LEU A 64 12.95 10.37 -1.87
C LEU A 64 12.50 11.82 -1.61
N LEU A 65 11.83 12.08 -0.47
CA LEU A 65 11.39 13.43 -0.07
C LEU A 65 12.53 14.44 0.04
N GLY A 66 13.75 13.97 0.34
CA GLY A 66 14.95 14.82 0.37
C GLY A 66 15.51 15.18 -1.00
N LYS A 67 15.05 14.50 -2.06
CA LYS A 67 15.58 14.66 -3.43
C LYS A 67 14.57 15.32 -4.37
N ILE A 68 13.29 15.00 -4.25
CA ILE A 68 12.22 15.55 -5.09
C ILE A 68 11.06 16.07 -4.24
N HIS A 69 10.32 17.05 -4.77
CA HIS A 69 9.23 17.68 -4.04
C HIS A 69 7.87 17.03 -4.37
N THR A 70 7.80 15.70 -4.21
CA THR A 70 6.54 14.93 -4.34
C THR A 70 6.65 13.61 -3.56
N THR A 71 5.59 12.80 -3.58
CA THR A 71 5.52 11.51 -2.87
C THR A 71 5.10 10.37 -3.78
N GLY A 72 5.53 9.14 -3.44
CA GLY A 72 5.22 7.93 -4.22
C GLY A 72 3.80 7.39 -4.06
N CYS A 73 2.97 7.98 -3.19
CA CYS A 73 1.69 7.39 -2.78
C CYS A 73 0.74 7.13 -3.95
N LEU A 74 0.57 8.10 -4.85
CA LEU A 74 -0.25 7.92 -6.06
C LEU A 74 0.32 6.83 -6.98
N GLY A 75 1.62 6.90 -7.27
CA GLY A 75 2.28 5.93 -8.16
C GLY A 75 2.17 4.50 -7.67
N LEU A 76 2.40 4.27 -6.37
CA LEU A 76 2.25 2.94 -5.75
C LEU A 76 0.80 2.45 -5.79
N SER A 77 -0.17 3.34 -5.56
CA SER A 77 -1.60 3.02 -5.70
C SER A 77 -1.95 2.57 -7.12
N LEU A 78 -1.43 3.27 -8.14
CA LEU A 78 -1.65 2.98 -9.56
C LEU A 78 -0.96 1.68 -10.01
N LEU A 79 0.27 1.41 -9.56
CA LEU A 79 0.96 0.14 -9.83
C LEU A 79 0.13 -1.05 -9.34
N ASN A 80 -0.38 -0.98 -8.11
CA ASN A 80 -1.20 -2.04 -7.53
C ASN A 80 -2.50 -2.28 -8.33
N ARG A 81 -3.12 -1.23 -8.89
CA ARG A 81 -4.24 -1.37 -9.84
C ARG A 81 -3.82 -2.17 -11.07
N ASN A 82 -2.64 -1.93 -11.59
CA ASN A 82 -2.09 -2.61 -12.76
C ASN A 82 -1.49 -4.00 -12.45
N ARG A 83 -1.71 -4.52 -11.23
CA ARG A 83 -1.20 -5.80 -10.73
C ARG A 83 0.32 -5.89 -10.62
N ILE A 84 1.01 -4.78 -10.64
CA ILE A 84 2.41 -4.67 -10.28
C ILE A 84 2.45 -4.27 -8.81
N ILE A 85 3.16 -5.02 -7.97
CA ILE A 85 3.19 -4.75 -6.54
C ILE A 85 3.92 -3.44 -6.26
N GLY A 86 3.20 -2.44 -5.76
CA GLY A 86 3.74 -1.17 -5.31
C GLY A 86 3.71 -1.09 -3.79
N ALA A 87 4.85 -1.29 -3.14
CA ALA A 87 5.00 -1.22 -1.69
C ALA A 87 5.71 0.07 -1.26
N CYS A 88 5.47 0.51 -0.04
CA CYS A 88 6.03 1.74 0.52
C CYS A 88 7.19 1.46 1.48
N GLU A 89 7.95 2.51 1.81
CA GLU A 89 8.93 2.56 2.90
C GLU A 89 10.11 1.56 2.80
N GLY A 90 10.38 0.99 1.62
CA GLY A 90 11.44 0.01 1.46
C GLY A 90 11.16 -1.33 2.18
N ASP A 91 9.91 -1.59 2.60
CA ASP A 91 9.52 -2.79 3.36
C ASP A 91 9.39 -4.01 2.44
N VAL A 92 10.53 -4.67 2.18
CA VAL A 92 10.60 -5.90 1.36
C VAL A 92 9.71 -7.03 1.91
N PRO A 93 9.68 -7.35 3.22
CA PRO A 93 8.76 -8.35 3.75
C PRO A 93 7.29 -8.04 3.49
N SER A 94 6.89 -6.77 3.54
CA SER A 94 5.53 -6.36 3.17
C SER A 94 5.27 -6.47 1.68
N MET A 95 6.24 -6.10 0.84
CA MET A 95 6.15 -6.32 -0.62
C MET A 95 5.94 -7.79 -0.96
N LEU A 96 6.70 -8.70 -0.33
CA LEU A 96 6.51 -10.15 -0.49
C LEU A 96 5.15 -10.62 0.04
N SER A 97 4.67 -10.04 1.15
CA SER A 97 3.33 -10.32 1.67
C SER A 97 2.23 -9.92 0.68
N MET A 98 2.37 -8.75 0.05
CA MET A 98 1.47 -8.29 -1.02
C MET A 98 1.49 -9.25 -2.21
N TYR A 99 2.68 -9.69 -2.64
CA TYR A 99 2.86 -10.63 -3.75
C TYR A 99 2.14 -11.97 -3.47
N ILE A 100 2.39 -12.58 -2.31
CA ILE A 100 1.75 -13.83 -1.91
C ILE A 100 0.23 -13.67 -1.87
N LEU A 101 -0.25 -12.62 -1.22
CA LEU A 101 -1.67 -12.37 -1.06
C LEU A 101 -2.37 -12.12 -2.41
N ASN A 102 -1.72 -11.38 -3.33
CA ASN A 102 -2.21 -11.18 -4.69
C ASN A 102 -2.29 -12.51 -5.47
N LYS A 103 -1.27 -13.35 -5.40
CA LYS A 103 -1.28 -14.69 -6.05
C LYS A 103 -2.40 -15.59 -5.52
N VAL A 104 -2.67 -15.56 -4.23
CA VAL A 104 -3.68 -16.42 -3.58
C VAL A 104 -5.10 -15.89 -3.74
N SER A 105 -5.30 -14.59 -3.61
CA SER A 105 -6.63 -13.97 -3.66
C SER A 105 -7.06 -13.54 -5.07
N GLY A 106 -6.10 -13.25 -5.96
CA GLY A 106 -6.33 -12.63 -7.27
C GLY A 106 -6.66 -11.13 -7.20
N HIS A 107 -6.49 -10.52 -6.03
CA HIS A 107 -6.83 -9.11 -5.78
C HIS A 107 -5.63 -8.34 -5.22
N PRO A 108 -5.49 -7.03 -5.51
CA PRO A 108 -4.48 -6.20 -4.87
C PRO A 108 -4.73 -6.11 -3.36
N GLY A 109 -3.65 -6.01 -2.59
CA GLY A 109 -3.69 -5.85 -1.14
C GLY A 109 -3.41 -4.43 -0.70
N PHE A 110 -4.15 -3.93 0.28
CA PHE A 110 -3.89 -2.66 0.95
C PHE A 110 -2.82 -2.86 2.03
N MET A 111 -1.66 -2.26 1.82
CA MET A 111 -0.57 -2.20 2.79
C MET A 111 -0.87 -1.09 3.80
N ALA A 112 -1.01 -1.45 5.09
CA ALA A 112 -1.42 -0.48 6.11
C ALA A 112 -0.78 -0.74 7.48
N ASN A 113 -0.69 0.34 8.26
CA ASN A 113 -0.15 0.34 9.62
C ASN A 113 -1.26 0.17 10.66
N PRO A 114 -1.09 -0.72 11.66
CA PRO A 114 -1.93 -0.72 12.85
C PRO A 114 -1.69 0.60 13.63
N SER A 115 -2.76 1.36 13.87
CA SER A 115 -2.67 2.71 14.44
C SER A 115 -3.29 2.83 15.83
N ARG A 116 -4.39 2.14 16.09
CA ARG A 116 -5.06 2.09 17.39
C ARG A 116 -5.70 0.73 17.61
N ILE A 117 -5.57 0.19 18.81
CA ILE A 117 -6.07 -1.13 19.18
C ILE A 117 -7.03 -1.00 20.36
N ASN A 118 -8.21 -1.57 20.21
CA ASN A 118 -9.22 -1.70 21.27
C ASN A 118 -9.38 -3.18 21.63
N THR A 119 -8.78 -3.60 22.75
CA THR A 119 -8.81 -5.01 23.20
C THR A 119 -10.17 -5.43 23.76
N GLU A 120 -10.99 -4.51 24.27
CA GLU A 120 -12.31 -4.82 24.82
C GLU A 120 -13.30 -5.17 23.70
N GLN A 121 -13.16 -4.47 22.57
CA GLN A 121 -14.01 -4.67 21.40
C GLN A 121 -13.37 -5.57 20.35
N ASN A 122 -12.10 -5.99 20.50
CA ASN A 122 -11.32 -6.66 19.48
C ASN A 122 -11.33 -5.91 18.14
N GLU A 123 -11.11 -4.60 18.21
CA GLU A 123 -11.05 -3.72 17.04
C GLU A 123 -9.68 -3.11 16.88
N ILE A 124 -9.31 -2.87 15.63
CA ILE A 124 -8.05 -2.25 15.28
C ILE A 124 -8.25 -1.28 14.13
N ILE A 125 -7.64 -0.09 14.23
CA ILE A 125 -7.59 0.87 13.14
C ILE A 125 -6.34 0.61 12.33
N PHE A 126 -6.51 0.46 11.01
CA PHE A 126 -5.43 0.47 10.05
C PHE A 126 -5.48 1.75 9.22
N ALA A 127 -4.31 2.33 8.97
CA ALA A 127 -4.19 3.54 8.18
C ALA A 127 -2.97 3.51 7.27
N HIS A 128 -3.10 4.02 6.04
CA HIS A 128 -1.99 4.29 5.12
C HIS A 128 -2.40 5.23 3.98
N CYS A 129 -1.42 5.69 3.19
CA CYS A 129 -1.61 6.62 2.07
C CYS A 129 -1.58 5.95 0.68
N THR A 130 -1.35 4.63 0.59
CA THR A 130 -1.09 3.89 -0.66
C THR A 130 -2.17 2.84 -0.97
N LEU A 131 -3.42 3.11 -0.61
CA LEU A 131 -4.54 2.23 -0.96
C LEU A 131 -4.56 2.00 -2.48
N PRO A 132 -4.58 0.74 -2.98
CA PRO A 132 -4.87 0.47 -4.39
C PRO A 132 -6.20 1.11 -4.78
N ILE A 133 -6.20 1.97 -5.78
CA ILE A 133 -7.38 2.82 -6.08
C ILE A 133 -8.63 2.00 -6.39
N ASP A 134 -8.49 0.81 -6.97
CA ASP A 134 -9.61 -0.08 -7.31
C ASP A 134 -10.22 -0.77 -6.08
N MET A 135 -9.60 -0.65 -4.90
CA MET A 135 -10.19 -1.11 -3.64
C MET A 135 -11.13 -0.07 -3.03
N ALA A 136 -11.08 1.18 -3.47
CA ALA A 136 -11.96 2.23 -2.97
C ALA A 136 -13.30 2.26 -3.73
N GLU A 137 -14.41 2.41 -2.99
CA GLU A 137 -15.72 2.73 -3.58
C GLU A 137 -15.81 4.20 -3.99
N SER A 138 -15.11 5.05 -3.26
CA SER A 138 -14.89 6.47 -3.53
C SER A 138 -13.61 6.92 -2.85
N TYR A 139 -13.06 8.04 -3.27
CA TYR A 139 -11.85 8.61 -2.67
C TYR A 139 -11.83 10.13 -2.77
N ASP A 140 -11.13 10.75 -1.82
CA ASP A 140 -10.72 12.14 -1.89
C ASP A 140 -9.22 12.20 -2.23
N VAL A 141 -8.85 13.21 -3.00
CA VAL A 141 -7.45 13.51 -3.30
C VAL A 141 -6.92 14.51 -2.28
N MET A 142 -5.83 14.17 -1.64
CA MET A 142 -5.22 14.94 -0.55
C MET A 142 -3.70 14.99 -0.71
N THR A 143 -3.02 15.77 0.12
CA THR A 143 -1.56 15.68 0.29
C THR A 143 -1.18 14.44 1.11
N HIS A 144 0.07 13.98 1.00
CA HIS A 144 0.63 13.02 1.93
C HIS A 144 0.53 13.56 3.38
N PHE A 145 0.17 12.69 4.33
CA PHE A 145 -0.16 13.09 5.69
C PHE A 145 1.00 13.78 6.40
N GLU A 146 2.17 13.16 6.41
CA GLU A 146 3.30 13.61 7.22
C GLU A 146 4.05 14.78 6.59
N SER A 147 4.20 14.81 5.26
CA SER A 147 4.98 15.86 4.57
C SER A 147 4.12 17.04 4.08
N GLY A 148 2.82 16.84 3.92
CA GLY A 148 1.92 17.87 3.40
C GLY A 148 2.08 18.18 1.91
N ILE A 149 2.89 17.40 1.16
CA ILE A 149 3.13 17.57 -0.28
C ILE A 149 2.70 16.33 -1.07
N GLY A 150 2.78 16.40 -2.38
CA GLY A 150 2.43 15.31 -3.30
C GLY A 150 0.95 14.95 -3.26
N VAL A 151 0.60 13.83 -3.86
CA VAL A 151 -0.78 13.33 -3.93
C VAL A 151 -0.90 11.99 -3.22
N ALA A 152 -1.83 11.93 -2.26
CA ALA A 152 -2.27 10.72 -1.57
C ALA A 152 -3.79 10.59 -1.67
N LEU A 153 -4.31 9.38 -1.51
CA LEU A 153 -5.74 9.11 -1.58
C LEU A 153 -6.30 8.77 -0.20
N ARG A 154 -7.44 9.39 0.14
CA ARG A 154 -8.30 8.94 1.22
C ARG A 154 -9.42 8.11 0.61
N GLY A 155 -9.25 6.79 0.57
CA GLY A 155 -10.23 5.89 0.01
C GLY A 155 -11.24 5.41 1.03
N LYS A 156 -12.51 5.34 0.61
CA LYS A 156 -13.57 4.65 1.34
C LYS A 156 -13.61 3.20 0.89
N MET A 157 -13.29 2.29 1.79
CA MET A 157 -13.33 0.85 1.53
C MET A 157 -14.70 0.26 1.89
N ARG A 158 -15.09 -0.83 1.22
CA ARG A 158 -16.34 -1.56 1.53
C ARG A 158 -16.31 -2.16 2.92
N GLU A 159 -17.41 -2.02 3.65
CA GLU A 159 -17.62 -2.66 4.96
C GLU A 159 -17.98 -4.13 4.75
N THR A 160 -16.98 -4.98 4.61
CA THR A 160 -17.13 -6.40 4.27
C THR A 160 -16.06 -7.26 4.93
N ASP A 161 -16.17 -8.58 4.77
CA ASP A 161 -15.15 -9.52 5.22
C ASP A 161 -13.82 -9.28 4.52
N ILE A 162 -12.73 -9.44 5.27
CA ILE A 162 -11.35 -9.28 4.81
C ILE A 162 -10.43 -10.36 5.36
N THR A 163 -9.28 -10.47 4.73
CA THR A 163 -8.14 -11.22 5.26
C THR A 163 -6.96 -10.26 5.48
N ILE A 164 -6.31 -10.38 6.63
CA ILE A 164 -5.04 -9.71 6.95
C ILE A 164 -3.94 -10.75 6.84
N PHE A 165 -2.83 -10.38 6.17
CA PHE A 165 -1.66 -11.24 6.05
C PHE A 165 -0.37 -10.44 6.26
N LYS A 166 0.60 -11.07 6.93
CA LYS A 166 1.95 -10.54 7.07
C LYS A 166 2.97 -11.66 7.16
N LEU A 167 3.92 -11.66 6.23
CA LEU A 167 5.10 -12.51 6.30
C LEU A 167 6.10 -11.94 7.30
N ASN A 168 6.63 -12.77 8.18
CA ASN A 168 7.70 -12.36 9.08
C ASN A 168 8.99 -12.07 8.27
N PRO A 169 9.83 -11.11 8.69
CA PRO A 169 11.12 -10.85 8.04
C PRO A 169 12.06 -12.06 7.93
N ASN A 170 11.87 -13.09 8.77
CA ASN A 170 12.62 -14.36 8.68
C ASN A 170 12.17 -15.27 7.52
N LEU A 171 11.09 -14.90 6.80
CA LEU A 171 10.48 -15.59 5.66
C LEU A 171 9.98 -17.03 5.98
N LYS A 172 9.85 -17.39 7.24
CA LYS A 172 9.41 -18.73 7.70
C LYS A 172 8.06 -18.68 8.39
N ASP A 173 7.88 -17.67 9.23
CA ASP A 173 6.66 -17.46 9.99
C ASP A 173 5.77 -16.43 9.32
N TYR A 174 4.48 -16.50 9.56
CA TYR A 174 3.51 -15.53 9.04
C TYR A 174 2.33 -15.37 10.01
N TYR A 175 1.68 -14.25 9.90
CA TYR A 175 0.39 -13.99 10.51
C TYR A 175 -0.71 -13.99 9.44
N VAL A 176 -1.82 -14.63 9.74
CA VAL A 176 -3.04 -14.58 8.93
C VAL A 176 -4.28 -14.56 9.83
N ALA A 177 -5.15 -13.59 9.61
CA ALA A 177 -6.43 -13.49 10.29
C ALA A 177 -7.52 -13.08 9.30
N GLU A 178 -8.75 -13.49 9.60
CA GLU A 178 -9.95 -13.00 8.93
C GLU A 178 -10.69 -12.05 9.87
N GLY A 179 -11.33 -11.05 9.31
CA GLY A 179 -12.09 -10.05 10.04
C GLY A 179 -13.07 -9.34 9.14
N LYS A 180 -13.59 -8.22 9.63
CA LYS A 180 -14.55 -7.40 8.88
C LYS A 180 -14.20 -5.92 9.04
N ILE A 181 -14.20 -5.18 7.94
CA ILE A 181 -14.21 -3.71 7.98
C ILE A 181 -15.59 -3.29 8.47
N THR A 182 -15.62 -2.53 9.55
CA THR A 182 -16.85 -2.06 10.19
C THR A 182 -17.09 -0.57 10.02
N GLU A 183 -16.04 0.20 9.72
CA GLU A 183 -16.11 1.65 9.59
C GLU A 183 -14.94 2.19 8.78
N ASN A 184 -15.14 3.31 8.08
CA ASN A 184 -14.11 4.15 7.50
C ASN A 184 -14.02 5.45 8.31
N LEU A 185 -12.81 5.89 8.66
CA LEU A 185 -12.59 7.07 9.48
C LEU A 185 -12.00 8.22 8.67
N GLU A 186 -12.07 9.43 9.26
CA GLU A 186 -11.53 10.67 8.69
C GLU A 186 -10.76 11.48 9.74
N GLU A 187 -10.01 10.79 10.61
CA GLU A 187 -9.22 11.45 11.66
C GLU A 187 -8.06 12.24 11.05
N CYS A 188 -7.86 13.47 11.52
CA CYS A 188 -6.85 14.38 10.97
C CYS A 188 -5.41 14.04 11.38
N ASN A 189 -5.23 13.18 12.38
CA ASN A 189 -3.93 12.79 12.96
C ASN A 189 -3.44 11.40 12.51
N LEU A 190 -4.01 10.85 11.45
CA LEU A 190 -3.62 9.57 10.85
C LEU A 190 -3.40 9.71 9.34
N CYS A 191 -2.72 8.72 8.74
CA CYS A 191 -2.62 8.58 7.29
C CYS A 191 -4.00 8.55 6.63
N ARG A 192 -4.08 8.89 5.35
CA ARG A 192 -5.31 9.30 4.67
C ARG A 192 -6.41 8.25 4.62
N THR A 193 -6.13 7.03 4.14
CA THR A 193 -7.10 5.93 4.18
C THR A 193 -7.09 5.28 5.55
N GLN A 194 -8.24 5.18 6.20
CA GLN A 194 -8.39 4.70 7.57
C GLN A 194 -9.58 3.78 7.67
N ILE A 195 -9.39 2.58 8.21
CA ILE A 195 -10.44 1.58 8.39
C ILE A 195 -10.40 0.99 9.78
N VAL A 196 -11.57 0.75 10.35
CA VAL A 196 -11.74 -0.04 11.57
C VAL A 196 -12.01 -1.49 11.16
N ILE A 197 -11.22 -2.40 11.72
CA ILE A 197 -11.39 -3.83 11.48
C ILE A 197 -11.74 -4.53 12.80
N LYS A 198 -12.83 -5.27 12.79
CA LYS A 198 -13.22 -6.22 13.84
C LYS A 198 -12.54 -7.55 13.57
N LEU A 199 -11.84 -8.07 14.58
CA LEU A 199 -11.18 -9.38 14.57
C LEU A 199 -11.71 -10.26 15.70
N ASP A 200 -11.37 -11.55 15.69
CA ASP A 200 -11.63 -12.44 16.81
C ASP A 200 -10.70 -12.13 17.99
N ASP A 201 -9.45 -11.78 17.71
CA ASP A 201 -8.44 -11.39 18.71
C ASP A 201 -7.44 -10.40 18.10
N VAL A 202 -7.14 -9.33 18.84
CA VAL A 202 -6.17 -8.28 18.47
C VAL A 202 -4.84 -8.38 19.23
N LYS A 203 -4.67 -9.36 20.09
CA LYS A 203 -3.48 -9.48 20.96
C LYS A 203 -2.17 -9.61 20.20
N TYR A 204 -2.19 -10.26 19.03
CA TYR A 204 -1.02 -10.35 18.15
C TYR A 204 -0.35 -9.00 17.91
N PHE A 205 -1.14 -7.96 17.65
CA PHE A 205 -0.62 -6.60 17.36
C PHE A 205 0.03 -5.92 18.57
N LEU A 206 -0.22 -6.41 19.79
CA LEU A 206 0.34 -5.89 21.03
C LEU A 206 1.55 -6.70 21.52
N THR A 207 1.65 -7.97 21.14
CA THR A 207 2.60 -8.88 21.75
C THR A 207 3.74 -9.32 20.83
N SER A 208 3.44 -9.60 19.56
CA SER A 208 4.42 -10.19 18.64
C SER A 208 4.12 -9.87 17.16
N PRO A 209 3.96 -8.58 16.78
CA PRO A 209 3.69 -8.25 15.40
C PRO A 209 4.92 -8.55 14.51
N HIS A 210 4.68 -9.09 13.33
CA HIS A 210 5.74 -9.40 12.34
C HIS A 210 6.19 -8.17 11.54
N GLY A 211 6.30 -7.02 12.17
CA GLY A 211 6.64 -5.74 11.59
C GLY A 211 5.46 -4.77 11.61
N ASN A 212 5.65 -3.60 11.02
CA ASN A 212 4.68 -2.51 11.10
C ASN A 212 3.53 -2.69 10.11
N HIS A 213 3.83 -2.80 8.82
CA HIS A 213 2.79 -2.94 7.81
C HIS A 213 2.18 -4.34 7.78
N HIS A 214 0.88 -4.39 7.60
CA HIS A 214 0.12 -5.60 7.32
C HIS A 214 -0.68 -5.41 6.02
N ILE A 215 -0.96 -6.51 5.33
CA ILE A 215 -1.62 -6.46 4.03
C ILE A 215 -3.06 -6.94 4.19
N ILE A 216 -3.99 -6.13 3.72
CA ILE A 216 -5.43 -6.35 3.86
C ILE A 216 -6.02 -6.56 2.47
N VAL A 217 -6.80 -7.62 2.29
CA VAL A 217 -7.53 -7.91 1.03
C VAL A 217 -8.99 -8.23 1.34
N TYR A 218 -9.89 -7.90 0.42
CA TYR A 218 -11.29 -8.30 0.52
C TYR A 218 -11.47 -9.81 0.45
N GLY A 219 -12.42 -10.32 1.22
CA GLY A 219 -12.81 -11.73 1.23
C GLY A 219 -12.04 -12.59 2.24
N LYS A 220 -12.46 -13.83 2.35
CA LYS A 220 -11.91 -14.84 3.26
C LYS A 220 -10.93 -15.75 2.51
N HIS A 221 -9.65 -15.66 2.84
CA HIS A 221 -8.57 -16.36 2.15
C HIS A 221 -7.63 -17.12 3.09
N LYS A 222 -7.89 -17.13 4.40
CA LYS A 222 -7.01 -17.73 5.41
C LYS A 222 -6.64 -19.18 5.08
N GLU A 223 -7.62 -19.99 4.73
CA GLU A 223 -7.39 -21.40 4.41
C GLU A 223 -6.47 -21.56 3.18
N LYS A 224 -6.75 -20.81 2.10
CA LYS A 224 -5.93 -20.83 0.88
C LYS A 224 -4.50 -20.35 1.12
N ILE A 225 -4.33 -19.30 1.94
CA ILE A 225 -3.00 -18.79 2.33
C ILE A 225 -2.24 -19.85 3.13
N THR A 226 -2.89 -20.46 4.13
CA THR A 226 -2.27 -21.51 4.94
C THR A 226 -1.81 -22.69 4.08
N GLN A 227 -2.66 -23.12 3.13
CA GLN A 227 -2.31 -24.17 2.18
C GLN A 227 -1.14 -23.75 1.27
N TYR A 228 -1.16 -22.52 0.75
CA TYR A 228 -0.07 -22.00 -0.10
C TYR A 228 1.25 -21.98 0.65
N MET A 229 1.26 -21.42 1.86
CA MET A 229 2.46 -21.30 2.71
C MET A 229 3.01 -22.66 3.15
N SER A 230 2.16 -23.69 3.31
CA SER A 230 2.62 -25.04 3.65
C SER A 230 3.30 -25.78 2.49
N ASN A 231 3.19 -25.26 1.26
CA ASN A 231 3.81 -25.84 0.06
C ASN A 231 5.06 -25.08 -0.42
N LEU A 232 5.45 -24.01 0.27
CA LEU A 232 6.72 -23.28 0.06
C LEU A 232 7.85 -23.88 0.89
#